data_9154b244c9ec396df4334216861a5ae7
#
_entry.id   9154b244c9ec396df4334216861a5ae7
#
_cell.length_a   1.000
_cell.length_b   1.000
_cell.length_c   1.000
_cell.angle_alpha   90.00
_cell.angle_beta   90.00
_cell.angle_gamma   90.00
#
_symmetry.space_group_name_H-M   'P 1'
#
loop_
_entity.id
_entity.type
_entity.pdbx_description
1 polymer ?
#
loop_
_entity_poly.entity_id
_entity_poly.type
_entity_poly.pdbx_seq_one_letter_code
_entity_poly.pdbx_strand_id
1 'polypeptide(L)'
;PHLDTDNMFIADVAPYTEQQYQFEVMKGDVDKVNTQTVVVLFLLVNVFLGLIGTFWFRTRRRRNEIALRLAMGSTKKQIFCLLMGEGLLLLTLVALPAMLVCYNVGVAEFIMGHTELITTWPVEWSFLRFLLGSLGAWLLIALMVVTGIWFPAQQAIDIQPAEALHEE
;
A
#
# COMPACT_ATOMS: atom_id res chain seq x y z
N PRO A 1 1.49 -51.06 17.57
CA PRO A 1 2.32 -51.51 16.46
C PRO A 1 3.78 -51.45 16.91
N HIS A 2 4.43 -52.63 16.99
CA HIS A 2 5.87 -52.72 17.24
C HIS A 2 6.59 -52.25 15.99
N LEU A 3 7.19 -51.09 16.05
CA LEU A 3 8.18 -50.64 15.07
C LEU A 3 9.50 -51.31 15.46
N ASP A 4 9.98 -52.21 14.59
CA ASP A 4 11.28 -52.83 14.72
C ASP A 4 12.35 -51.76 14.44
N THR A 5 13.01 -51.28 15.48
CA THR A 5 13.92 -50.12 15.43
C THR A 5 15.39 -50.57 15.53
N ASP A 6 15.76 -51.66 14.84
CA ASP A 6 17.14 -52.16 14.95
C ASP A 6 18.21 -51.16 14.51
N ASN A 7 17.88 -50.06 13.83
CA ASN A 7 18.80 -49.00 13.45
C ASN A 7 18.16 -47.61 13.32
N MET A 8 16.94 -47.39 13.83
CA MET A 8 16.29 -46.06 13.83
C MET A 8 16.02 -45.56 15.25
N PHE A 9 16.59 -44.44 15.62
CA PHE A 9 16.24 -43.72 16.83
C PHE A 9 15.17 -42.70 16.50
N ILE A 10 13.97 -42.85 17.06
CA ILE A 10 12.93 -41.83 17.03
C ILE A 10 13.31 -40.82 18.11
N ALA A 11 13.90 -39.67 17.70
CA ALA A 11 14.35 -38.64 18.61
C ALA A 11 13.18 -37.81 19.17
N ASP A 12 12.15 -37.58 18.36
CA ASP A 12 10.99 -36.80 18.76
C ASP A 12 9.79 -37.10 17.84
N VAL A 13 8.56 -36.99 18.39
CA VAL A 13 7.31 -37.14 17.66
C VAL A 13 6.51 -35.83 17.90
N ALA A 14 6.77 -34.84 17.09
CA ALA A 14 6.01 -33.59 17.09
C ALA A 14 4.92 -33.60 16.00
N PRO A 15 3.79 -32.88 16.20
CA PRO A 15 2.80 -32.73 15.14
C PRO A 15 3.41 -32.06 13.91
N TYR A 16 2.94 -32.45 12.72
CA TYR A 16 3.51 -32.00 11.43
C TYR A 16 3.61 -30.48 11.32
N THR A 17 2.63 -29.75 11.84
CA THR A 17 2.60 -28.27 11.86
C THR A 17 3.75 -27.68 12.67
N GLU A 18 4.15 -28.32 13.76
CA GLU A 18 5.23 -27.84 14.63
C GLU A 18 6.62 -28.14 14.01
N GLN A 19 6.77 -29.29 13.36
CA GLN A 19 7.98 -29.62 12.61
C GLN A 19 8.15 -28.70 11.40
N GLN A 20 7.08 -28.36 10.71
CA GLN A 20 7.08 -27.43 9.58
C GLN A 20 7.50 -26.03 10.04
N TYR A 21 6.95 -25.53 11.14
CA TYR A 21 7.33 -24.24 11.71
C TYR A 21 8.81 -24.19 12.13
N GLN A 22 9.31 -25.23 12.80
CA GLN A 22 10.73 -25.35 13.17
C GLN A 22 11.65 -25.36 11.95
N PHE A 23 11.23 -25.99 10.87
CA PHE A 23 11.98 -26.04 9.62
C PHE A 23 12.02 -24.68 8.92
N GLU A 24 10.91 -23.95 8.91
CA GLU A 24 10.83 -22.58 8.36
C GLU A 24 11.67 -21.59 9.20
N VAL A 25 11.67 -21.72 10.53
CA VAL A 25 12.54 -20.93 11.42
C VAL A 25 14.01 -21.23 11.16
N MET A 26 14.40 -22.50 11.03
CA MET A 26 15.79 -22.89 10.74
C MET A 26 16.27 -22.42 9.37
N LYS A 27 15.40 -22.32 8.38
CA LYS A 27 15.72 -21.73 7.06
C LYS A 27 15.84 -20.20 7.09
N GLY A 28 15.44 -19.53 8.18
CA GLY A 28 15.40 -18.08 8.31
C GLY A 28 14.28 -17.44 7.50
N ASP A 29 13.26 -18.20 7.13
CA ASP A 29 12.15 -17.72 6.32
C ASP A 29 11.25 -16.77 7.12
N VAL A 30 11.06 -17.06 8.41
CA VAL A 30 10.33 -16.18 9.33
C VAL A 30 11.02 -14.83 9.48
N ASP A 31 12.35 -14.81 9.57
CA ASP A 31 13.12 -13.57 9.70
C ASP A 31 13.08 -12.75 8.41
N LYS A 32 13.11 -13.38 7.24
CA LYS A 32 12.94 -12.70 5.95
C LYS A 32 11.57 -12.03 5.86
N VAL A 33 10.49 -12.73 6.20
CA VAL A 33 9.12 -12.16 6.18
C VAL A 33 8.99 -11.00 7.15
N ASN A 34 9.50 -11.15 8.37
CA ASN A 34 9.48 -10.07 9.36
C ASN A 34 10.26 -8.84 8.87
N THR A 35 11.45 -9.04 8.32
CA THR A 35 12.27 -7.95 7.77
C THR A 35 11.57 -7.25 6.61
N GLN A 36 11.00 -7.99 5.66
CA GLN A 36 10.22 -7.44 4.56
C GLN A 36 9.00 -6.66 5.06
N THR A 37 8.29 -7.18 6.06
CA THR A 37 7.14 -6.51 6.66
C THR A 37 7.52 -5.16 7.29
N VAL A 38 8.61 -5.13 8.04
CA VAL A 38 9.12 -3.88 8.66
C VAL A 38 9.51 -2.86 7.58
N VAL A 39 10.20 -3.29 6.52
CA VAL A 39 10.58 -2.41 5.41
C VAL A 39 9.34 -1.86 4.69
N VAL A 40 8.34 -2.70 4.40
CA VAL A 40 7.08 -2.28 3.78
C VAL A 40 6.34 -1.27 4.66
N LEU A 41 6.21 -1.52 5.96
CA LEU A 41 5.58 -0.58 6.90
C LEU A 41 6.32 0.76 6.95
N PHE A 42 7.65 0.72 7.00
CA PHE A 42 8.47 1.94 6.98
C PHE A 42 8.24 2.75 5.70
N LEU A 43 8.27 2.10 4.52
CA LEU A 43 7.99 2.74 3.24
C LEU A 43 6.56 3.32 3.19
N LEU A 44 5.59 2.61 3.72
CA LEU A 44 4.19 3.00 3.77
C LEU A 44 4.01 4.29 4.60
N VAL A 45 4.64 4.38 5.76
CA VAL A 45 4.66 5.59 6.59
C VAL A 45 5.32 6.76 5.85
N ASN A 46 6.46 6.53 5.18
CA ASN A 46 7.14 7.55 4.38
C ASN A 46 6.27 8.09 3.24
N VAL A 47 5.62 7.20 2.49
CA VAL A 47 4.68 7.58 1.42
C VAL A 47 3.53 8.39 1.99
N PHE A 48 2.96 7.99 3.12
CA PHE A 48 1.85 8.69 3.76
C PHE A 48 2.24 10.12 4.19
N LEU A 49 3.39 10.27 4.84
CA LEU A 49 3.90 11.59 5.23
C LEU A 49 4.19 12.48 4.00
N GLY A 50 4.77 11.91 2.96
CA GLY A 50 5.01 12.60 1.68
C GLY A 50 3.71 13.08 1.02
N LEU A 51 2.66 12.24 1.03
CA LEU A 51 1.34 12.60 0.51
C LEU A 51 0.72 13.76 1.30
N ILE A 52 0.70 13.69 2.64
CA ILE A 52 0.18 14.77 3.48
C ILE A 52 0.92 16.08 3.17
N GLY A 53 2.26 16.06 3.15
CA GLY A 53 3.07 17.23 2.86
C GLY A 53 2.76 17.84 1.48
N THR A 54 2.71 17.00 0.44
CA THR A 54 2.45 17.42 -0.93
C THR A 54 1.07 18.05 -1.08
N PHE A 55 0.03 17.40 -0.53
CA PHE A 55 -1.33 17.93 -0.59
C PHE A 55 -1.50 19.20 0.24
N TRP A 56 -0.84 19.31 1.39
CA TRP A 56 -0.82 20.51 2.21
C TRP A 56 -0.29 21.72 1.43
N PHE A 57 0.89 21.60 0.80
CA PHE A 57 1.47 22.66 0.01
C PHE A 57 0.62 22.99 -1.23
N ARG A 58 0.10 21.98 -1.91
CA ARG A 58 -0.74 22.16 -3.10
C ARG A 58 -2.03 22.90 -2.76
N THR A 59 -2.69 22.55 -1.67
CA THR A 59 -3.93 23.20 -1.21
C THR A 59 -3.66 24.64 -0.79
N ARG A 60 -2.55 24.92 -0.09
CA ARG A 60 -2.17 26.29 0.28
C ARG A 60 -1.92 27.17 -0.94
N ARG A 61 -1.23 26.68 -1.95
CA ARG A 61 -0.96 27.44 -3.18
C ARG A 61 -2.22 27.80 -3.97
N ARG A 62 -3.27 26.97 -3.87
CA ARG A 62 -4.55 27.16 -4.56
C ARG A 62 -5.61 27.86 -3.70
N ARG A 63 -5.23 28.40 -2.54
CA ARG A 63 -6.16 29.04 -1.59
C ARG A 63 -7.00 30.13 -2.24
N ASN A 64 -6.39 31.01 -3.04
CA ASN A 64 -7.07 32.11 -3.71
C ASN A 64 -8.05 31.59 -4.79
N GLU A 65 -7.68 30.55 -5.54
CA GLU A 65 -8.57 29.92 -6.52
C GLU A 65 -9.80 29.29 -5.85
N ILE A 66 -9.59 28.62 -4.72
CA ILE A 66 -10.67 28.00 -3.93
C ILE A 66 -11.60 29.09 -3.36
N ALA A 67 -11.05 30.17 -2.82
CA ALA A 67 -11.82 31.28 -2.31
C ALA A 67 -12.66 31.97 -3.39
N LEU A 68 -12.09 32.17 -4.58
CA LEU A 68 -12.80 32.74 -5.73
C LEU A 68 -13.98 31.86 -6.17
N ARG A 69 -13.77 30.53 -6.22
CA ARG A 69 -14.85 29.56 -6.56
C ARG A 69 -15.97 29.57 -5.50
N LEU A 70 -15.63 29.69 -4.23
CA LEU A 70 -16.60 29.86 -3.15
C LEU A 70 -17.40 31.16 -3.32
N ALA A 71 -16.73 32.28 -3.64
CA ALA A 71 -17.38 33.56 -3.88
C ALA A 71 -18.31 33.53 -5.10
N MET A 72 -17.99 32.74 -6.13
CA MET A 72 -18.85 32.53 -7.31
C MET A 72 -20.01 31.55 -7.05
N GLY A 73 -20.20 31.06 -5.81
CA GLY A 73 -21.34 30.21 -5.44
C GLY A 73 -21.11 28.71 -5.45
N SER A 74 -19.85 28.25 -5.58
CA SER A 74 -19.54 26.82 -5.44
C SER A 74 -19.77 26.36 -4.00
N THR A 75 -20.39 25.19 -3.84
CA THR A 75 -20.59 24.63 -2.50
C THR A 75 -19.30 24.02 -1.95
N LYS A 76 -19.12 24.07 -0.64
CA LYS A 76 -17.98 23.44 0.07
C LYS A 76 -17.80 21.96 -0.35
N LYS A 77 -18.91 21.23 -0.51
CA LYS A 77 -18.90 19.83 -0.91
C LYS A 77 -18.36 19.60 -2.33
N GLN A 78 -18.68 20.50 -3.26
CA GLN A 78 -18.17 20.42 -4.64
C GLN A 78 -16.67 20.59 -4.70
N ILE A 79 -16.12 21.56 -3.93
CA ILE A 79 -14.67 21.78 -3.85
C ILE A 79 -13.97 20.59 -3.21
N PHE A 80 -14.54 20.04 -2.15
CA PHE A 80 -14.02 18.83 -1.51
C PHE A 80 -13.96 17.63 -2.47
N CYS A 81 -15.06 17.36 -3.19
CA CYS A 81 -15.12 16.30 -4.20
C CYS A 81 -14.12 16.52 -5.35
N LEU A 82 -13.89 17.77 -5.73
CA LEU A 82 -12.93 18.11 -6.77
C LEU A 82 -11.49 17.76 -6.33
N LEU A 83 -11.11 18.15 -5.11
CA LEU A 83 -9.78 17.88 -4.56
C LEU A 83 -9.55 16.37 -4.38
N MET A 84 -10.56 15.64 -3.88
CA MET A 84 -10.52 14.19 -3.75
C MET A 84 -10.42 13.49 -5.10
N GLY A 85 -11.22 13.94 -6.07
CA GLY A 85 -11.21 13.39 -7.43
C GLY A 85 -9.86 13.59 -8.12
N GLU A 86 -9.24 14.77 -7.96
CA GLU A 86 -7.92 15.06 -8.50
C GLU A 86 -6.85 14.14 -7.89
N GLY A 87 -6.89 13.90 -6.57
CA GLY A 87 -5.97 13.00 -5.90
C GLY A 87 -6.10 11.54 -6.34
N LEU A 88 -7.34 11.03 -6.43
CA LEU A 88 -7.62 9.67 -6.89
C LEU A 88 -7.30 9.47 -8.38
N LEU A 89 -7.54 10.48 -9.21
CA LEU A 89 -7.20 10.44 -10.63
C LEU A 89 -5.68 10.34 -10.83
N LEU A 90 -4.90 11.15 -10.10
CA LEU A 90 -3.44 11.07 -10.14
C LEU A 90 -2.94 9.72 -9.65
N LEU A 91 -3.53 9.17 -8.59
CA LEU A 91 -3.19 7.84 -8.09
C LEU A 91 -3.41 6.77 -9.16
N THR A 92 -4.59 6.74 -9.79
CA THR A 92 -4.90 5.76 -10.84
C THR A 92 -4.01 5.90 -12.07
N LEU A 93 -3.69 7.13 -12.46
CA LEU A 93 -2.79 7.40 -13.58
C LEU A 93 -1.39 6.83 -13.36
N VAL A 94 -0.88 6.92 -12.12
CA VAL A 94 0.45 6.39 -11.75
C VAL A 94 0.40 4.89 -11.48
N ALA A 95 -0.71 4.39 -10.92
CA ALA A 95 -0.86 2.98 -10.58
C ALA A 95 -0.85 2.07 -11.82
N LEU A 96 -1.45 2.50 -12.93
CA LEU A 96 -1.51 1.70 -14.16
C LEU A 96 -0.11 1.33 -14.71
N PRO A 97 0.81 2.28 -14.98
CA PRO A 97 2.16 1.93 -15.41
C PRO A 97 2.94 1.17 -14.33
N ALA A 98 2.74 1.48 -13.06
CA ALA A 98 3.38 0.75 -11.96
C ALA A 98 2.96 -0.73 -11.93
N MET A 99 1.66 -1.02 -12.12
CA MET A 99 1.15 -2.40 -12.21
C MET A 99 1.75 -3.15 -13.40
N LEU A 100 1.90 -2.49 -14.55
CA LEU A 100 2.55 -3.09 -15.74
C LEU A 100 4.00 -3.46 -15.45
N VAL A 101 4.76 -2.58 -14.81
CA VAL A 101 6.15 -2.86 -14.43
C VAL A 101 6.21 -4.01 -13.43
N CYS A 102 5.41 -3.97 -12.37
CA CYS A 102 5.37 -5.04 -11.36
C CYS A 102 4.98 -6.40 -11.96
N TYR A 103 4.05 -6.41 -12.91
CA TYR A 103 3.66 -7.63 -13.61
C TYR A 103 4.84 -8.21 -14.39
N ASN A 104 5.53 -7.39 -15.18
CA ASN A 104 6.69 -7.84 -15.97
C ASN A 104 7.83 -8.35 -15.09
N VAL A 105 8.12 -7.64 -13.99
CA VAL A 105 9.16 -8.07 -13.02
C VAL A 105 8.76 -9.40 -12.37
N GLY A 106 7.51 -9.53 -11.91
CA GLY A 106 7.03 -10.76 -11.29
C GLY A 106 7.07 -11.97 -12.24
N VAL A 107 6.69 -11.78 -13.50
CA VAL A 107 6.80 -12.84 -14.53
C VAL A 107 8.26 -13.19 -14.80
N ALA A 108 9.14 -12.20 -14.92
CA ALA A 108 10.57 -12.42 -15.17
C ALA A 108 11.24 -13.18 -14.02
N GLU A 109 10.98 -12.82 -12.78
CA GLU A 109 11.50 -13.51 -11.59
C GLU A 109 10.99 -14.96 -11.52
N PHE A 110 9.73 -15.19 -11.83
CA PHE A 110 9.15 -16.52 -11.86
C PHE A 110 9.80 -17.41 -12.94
N ILE A 111 10.00 -16.88 -14.15
CA ILE A 111 10.64 -17.62 -15.26
C ILE A 111 12.12 -17.90 -14.95
N MET A 112 12.83 -16.97 -14.30
CA MET A 112 14.25 -17.11 -13.97
C MET A 112 14.50 -18.05 -12.76
N GLY A 113 13.43 -18.56 -12.12
CA GLY A 113 13.54 -19.47 -10.98
C GLY A 113 14.16 -18.84 -9.73
N HIS A 114 14.29 -17.52 -9.68
CA HIS A 114 14.76 -16.79 -8.50
C HIS A 114 13.73 -16.69 -7.38
N THR A 115 12.55 -17.26 -7.59
CA THR A 115 11.55 -17.40 -6.53
C THR A 115 11.97 -18.55 -5.60
N GLU A 116 13.04 -18.35 -4.84
CA GLU A 116 13.15 -18.93 -3.50
C GLU A 116 12.11 -18.27 -2.58
N LEU A 117 10.91 -18.06 -3.10
CA LEU A 117 9.79 -17.68 -2.28
C LEU A 117 9.39 -18.90 -1.47
N ILE A 118 9.72 -18.81 -0.24
CA ILE A 118 9.31 -19.40 1.02
C ILE A 118 7.88 -19.96 0.96
N THR A 119 7.65 -20.91 0.09
CA THR A 119 6.39 -21.62 0.14
C THR A 119 6.64 -23.09 -0.13
N THR A 120 6.45 -23.89 0.88
CA THR A 120 6.25 -25.33 0.80
C THR A 120 5.08 -25.72 -0.11
N TRP A 121 4.38 -24.75 -0.65
CA TRP A 121 3.27 -24.91 -1.59
C TRP A 121 3.76 -24.55 -2.99
N PRO A 122 3.48 -25.37 -4.00
CA PRO A 122 3.73 -25.00 -5.39
C PRO A 122 2.86 -23.79 -5.73
N VAL A 123 3.43 -22.59 -5.61
CA VAL A 123 2.74 -21.36 -5.99
C VAL A 123 2.88 -21.22 -7.50
N GLU A 124 1.87 -21.65 -8.22
CA GLU A 124 1.75 -21.33 -9.63
C GLU A 124 1.50 -19.84 -9.79
N TRP A 125 2.20 -19.23 -10.75
CA TRP A 125 1.94 -17.85 -11.14
C TRP A 125 0.49 -17.75 -11.62
N SER A 126 -0.33 -16.98 -10.89
CA SER A 126 -1.73 -16.77 -11.25
C SER A 126 -1.98 -15.29 -11.45
N PHE A 127 -2.39 -14.92 -12.66
CA PHE A 127 -2.82 -13.56 -12.98
C PHE A 127 -3.90 -13.05 -12.03
N LEU A 128 -4.80 -13.93 -11.60
CA LEU A 128 -5.86 -13.56 -10.65
C LEU A 128 -5.29 -13.15 -9.28
N ARG A 129 -4.29 -13.85 -8.77
CA ARG A 129 -3.62 -13.50 -7.49
C ARG A 129 -2.91 -12.16 -7.60
N PHE A 130 -2.21 -11.93 -8.72
CA PHE A 130 -1.57 -10.65 -8.98
C PHE A 130 -2.61 -9.51 -9.04
N LEU A 131 -3.72 -9.72 -9.73
CA LEU A 131 -4.80 -8.73 -9.86
C LEU A 131 -5.41 -8.40 -8.49
N LEU A 132 -5.71 -9.41 -7.66
CA LEU A 132 -6.25 -9.20 -6.31
C LEU A 132 -5.25 -8.48 -5.40
N GLY A 133 -3.97 -8.84 -5.45
CA GLY A 133 -2.91 -8.17 -4.69
C GLY A 133 -2.74 -6.72 -5.11
N SER A 134 -2.70 -6.44 -6.40
CA SER A 134 -2.57 -5.09 -6.94
C SER A 134 -3.80 -4.22 -6.66
N LEU A 135 -5.00 -4.80 -6.70
CA LEU A 135 -6.22 -4.11 -6.30
C LEU A 135 -6.21 -3.78 -4.80
N GLY A 136 -5.78 -4.72 -3.96
CA GLY A 136 -5.62 -4.48 -2.52
C GLY A 136 -4.63 -3.37 -2.22
N ALA A 137 -3.47 -3.36 -2.87
CA ALA A 137 -2.47 -2.31 -2.74
C ALA A 137 -3.03 -0.95 -3.21
N TRP A 138 -3.74 -0.91 -4.36
CA TRP A 138 -4.37 0.30 -4.86
C TRP A 138 -5.40 0.85 -3.87
N LEU A 139 -6.28 0.00 -3.32
CA LEU A 139 -7.28 0.39 -2.31
C LEU A 139 -6.62 0.96 -1.05
N LEU A 140 -5.54 0.34 -0.58
CA LEU A 140 -4.80 0.80 0.59
C LEU A 140 -4.21 2.19 0.35
N ILE A 141 -3.53 2.41 -0.79
CA ILE A 141 -2.97 3.71 -1.14
C ILE A 141 -4.09 4.73 -1.39
N ALA A 142 -5.22 4.35 -2.00
CA ALA A 142 -6.37 5.22 -2.17
C ALA A 142 -6.93 5.69 -0.83
N LEU A 143 -7.04 4.80 0.16
CA LEU A 143 -7.42 5.16 1.52
C LEU A 143 -6.46 6.18 2.14
N MET A 144 -5.14 5.98 1.95
CA MET A 144 -4.12 6.91 2.42
C MET A 144 -4.24 8.28 1.74
N VAL A 145 -4.49 8.32 0.43
CA VAL A 145 -4.72 9.57 -0.33
C VAL A 145 -5.95 10.30 0.20
N VAL A 146 -7.06 9.58 0.38
CA VAL A 146 -8.32 10.16 0.91
C VAL A 146 -8.09 10.75 2.30
N THR A 147 -7.46 10.01 3.22
CA THR A 147 -7.16 10.50 4.57
C THR A 147 -6.17 11.66 4.57
N GLY A 148 -5.16 11.62 3.71
CA GLY A 148 -4.14 12.67 3.57
C GLY A 148 -4.69 13.98 3.00
N ILE A 149 -5.69 13.91 2.12
CA ILE A 149 -6.36 15.10 1.55
C ILE A 149 -7.43 15.66 2.50
N TRP A 150 -8.05 14.79 3.29
CA TRP A 150 -9.17 15.17 4.16
C TRP A 150 -8.86 16.38 5.04
N PHE A 151 -7.75 16.32 5.77
CA PHE A 151 -7.37 17.37 6.72
C PHE A 151 -7.08 18.73 6.04
N PRO A 152 -6.19 18.83 5.02
CA PRO A 152 -5.93 20.10 4.35
C PRO A 152 -7.14 20.63 3.57
N ALA A 153 -7.98 19.76 3.03
CA ALA A 153 -9.19 20.16 2.33
C ALA A 153 -10.21 20.81 3.27
N GLN A 154 -10.41 20.28 4.47
CA GLN A 154 -11.30 20.92 5.46
C GLN A 154 -10.81 22.30 5.86
N GLN A 155 -9.52 22.45 6.12
CA GLN A 155 -8.96 23.76 6.47
C GLN A 155 -9.10 24.78 5.34
N ALA A 156 -8.96 24.35 4.07
CA ALA A 156 -9.11 25.26 2.93
C ALA A 156 -10.55 25.72 2.71
N ILE A 157 -11.52 24.93 3.10
CA ILE A 157 -12.96 25.21 2.91
C ILE A 157 -13.52 26.09 4.03
N ASP A 158 -12.91 26.10 5.22
CA ASP A 158 -13.37 26.88 6.37
C ASP A 158 -12.88 28.33 6.38
N ILE A 159 -12.10 28.74 5.38
CA ILE A 159 -11.63 30.13 5.23
C ILE A 159 -12.80 31.03 4.82
N GLN A 160 -12.99 32.12 5.55
CA GLN A 160 -13.95 33.12 5.16
C GLN A 160 -13.46 33.88 3.92
N PRO A 161 -14.30 34.03 2.87
CA PRO A 161 -13.89 34.70 1.61
C PRO A 161 -13.35 36.12 1.82
N ALA A 162 -13.78 36.78 2.89
CA ALA A 162 -13.37 38.14 3.23
C ALA A 162 -11.91 38.23 3.73
N GLU A 163 -11.38 37.19 4.40
CA GLU A 163 -10.01 37.17 4.87
C GLU A 163 -9.00 36.89 3.73
N ALA A 164 -9.40 36.10 2.74
CA ALA A 164 -8.54 35.77 1.60
C ALA A 164 -8.30 36.96 0.65
N LEU A 165 -9.18 37.97 0.65
CA LEU A 165 -9.05 39.17 -0.17
C LEU A 165 -8.28 40.30 0.55
N HIS A 166 -7.99 40.18 1.84
CA HIS A 166 -7.34 41.23 2.66
C HIS A 166 -5.84 40.99 2.88
N GLU A 167 -5.29 39.86 2.40
CA GLU A 167 -3.85 39.50 2.51
C GLU A 167 -3.01 39.96 1.28
N GLU A 168 -3.46 40.94 0.49
CA GLU A 168 -2.63 41.59 -0.53
C GLU A 168 -2.04 42.91 0.02
#